data_dafe2ccd63fc542683885c3f1ec5466c
#
_entry.id   dafe2ccd63fc542683885c3f1ec5466c
#
_cell.length_a   1.000
_cell.length_b   1.000
_cell.length_c   1.000
_cell.angle_alpha   90.00
_cell.angle_beta   90.00
_cell.angle_gamma   90.00
#
_symmetry.space_group_name_H-M   'P 1'
#
loop_
_entity.id
_entity.type
_entity.pdbx_description
1 polymer ?
#
loop_
_entity_poly.entity_id
_entity_poly.type
_entity_poly.pdbx_seq_one_letter_code
_entity_poly.pdbx_strand_id
1 'polypeptide(L)'
;MGKAEPLIAIVDDDESVRVTLSALMRESGFEAVCCADIPSFMALGDPPPVDLALIDLRLRGESGLTLAIHIRERYEIPIVMLTGVGDEIDKIIGLETGADDYLIKPFNPRELVARIRAVLRRYGHGGSKPSATSGQGIGFGSKRIDIQTRRVLDAEGEEIPLTNAEYRLLEYFARNPNRVIPRPELLQELGSDMQRYVDRTIDVLILRLRRKIEPVASKPVHLQTRRAQGYIFHLSPEGQ
;
A
#
# COMPACT_ATOMS: atom_id res chain seq x y z
N MET A 1 -23.27 -17.19 -10.76
CA MET A 1 -21.97 -17.21 -11.42
C MET A 1 -20.92 -17.13 -10.33
N GLY A 2 -20.06 -18.15 -10.18
CA GLY A 2 -18.98 -18.15 -9.20
C GLY A 2 -18.05 -16.99 -9.49
N LYS A 3 -17.62 -16.27 -8.46
CA LYS A 3 -16.63 -15.20 -8.58
C LYS A 3 -15.33 -15.86 -9.01
N ALA A 4 -14.70 -15.39 -10.07
CA ALA A 4 -13.38 -15.88 -10.48
C ALA A 4 -12.38 -15.67 -9.31
N GLU A 5 -11.53 -16.66 -9.07
CA GLU A 5 -10.49 -16.54 -8.05
C GLU A 5 -9.49 -15.46 -8.50
N PRO A 6 -9.04 -14.58 -7.59
CA PRO A 6 -8.07 -13.55 -7.95
C PRO A 6 -6.76 -14.17 -8.46
N LEU A 7 -6.22 -13.62 -9.55
CA LEU A 7 -4.97 -14.05 -10.17
C LEU A 7 -3.78 -13.27 -9.61
N ILE A 8 -2.86 -13.96 -8.96
CA ILE A 8 -1.65 -13.40 -8.37
C ILE A 8 -0.45 -13.65 -9.29
N ALA A 9 0.21 -12.60 -9.76
CA ALA A 9 1.50 -12.75 -10.42
C ALA A 9 2.60 -12.89 -9.36
N ILE A 10 3.42 -13.93 -9.48
CA ILE A 10 4.58 -14.18 -8.62
C ILE A 10 5.83 -13.95 -9.45
N VAL A 11 6.57 -12.88 -9.11
CA VAL A 11 7.81 -12.50 -9.82
C VAL A 11 8.99 -12.70 -8.89
N ASP A 12 9.76 -13.75 -9.13
CA ASP A 12 10.94 -14.15 -8.34
C ASP A 12 11.86 -14.95 -9.26
N ASP A 13 13.17 -14.75 -9.20
CA ASP A 13 14.11 -15.46 -10.07
C ASP A 13 14.42 -16.90 -9.60
N ASP A 14 14.11 -17.22 -8.34
CA ASP A 14 14.24 -18.57 -7.78
C ASP A 14 13.00 -19.41 -8.10
N GLU A 15 13.19 -20.47 -8.90
CA GLU A 15 12.14 -21.41 -9.27
C GLU A 15 11.51 -22.10 -8.06
N SER A 16 12.29 -22.44 -7.04
CA SER A 16 11.81 -23.12 -5.84
C SER A 16 10.86 -22.22 -5.03
N VAL A 17 11.16 -20.93 -4.99
CA VAL A 17 10.31 -19.92 -4.36
C VAL A 17 9.00 -19.77 -5.15
N ARG A 18 9.08 -19.64 -6.48
CA ARG A 18 7.87 -19.55 -7.33
C ARG A 18 6.95 -20.75 -7.16
N VAL A 19 7.52 -21.98 -7.16
CA VAL A 19 6.74 -23.21 -6.97
C VAL A 19 6.06 -23.23 -5.60
N THR A 20 6.80 -22.91 -4.54
CA THR A 20 6.28 -22.88 -3.16
C THR A 20 5.17 -21.84 -3.00
N LEU A 21 5.39 -20.63 -3.50
CA LEU A 21 4.40 -19.55 -3.43
C LEU A 21 3.16 -19.86 -4.28
N SER A 22 3.34 -20.42 -5.47
CA SER A 22 2.22 -20.84 -6.33
C SER A 22 1.32 -21.89 -5.64
N ALA A 23 1.92 -22.88 -4.99
CA ALA A 23 1.18 -23.87 -4.22
C ALA A 23 0.39 -23.22 -3.07
N LEU A 24 1.05 -22.33 -2.31
CA LEU A 24 0.42 -21.60 -1.20
C LEU A 24 -0.75 -20.73 -1.68
N MET A 25 -0.61 -20.05 -2.83
CA MET A 25 -1.69 -19.22 -3.39
C MET A 25 -2.89 -20.08 -3.75
N ARG A 26 -2.70 -21.20 -4.44
CA ARG A 26 -3.78 -22.12 -4.82
C ARG A 26 -4.50 -22.72 -3.61
N GLU A 27 -3.74 -23.18 -2.60
CA GLU A 27 -4.32 -23.67 -1.34
C GLU A 27 -5.12 -22.60 -0.60
N SER A 28 -4.83 -21.33 -0.86
CA SER A 28 -5.47 -20.19 -0.23
C SER A 28 -6.66 -19.60 -1.03
N GLY A 29 -7.02 -20.24 -2.19
CA GLY A 29 -8.15 -19.81 -3.03
C GLY A 29 -7.79 -18.67 -3.97
N PHE A 30 -6.55 -18.65 -4.47
CA PHE A 30 -6.07 -17.74 -5.51
C PHE A 30 -5.57 -18.53 -6.71
N GLU A 31 -5.71 -17.99 -7.89
CA GLU A 31 -4.95 -18.41 -9.07
C GLU A 31 -3.54 -17.80 -9.01
N ALA A 32 -2.57 -18.45 -9.64
CA ALA A 32 -1.19 -17.97 -9.65
C ALA A 32 -0.55 -18.13 -11.03
N VAL A 33 0.13 -17.07 -11.48
CA VAL A 33 1.02 -17.06 -12.64
C VAL A 33 2.44 -16.72 -12.19
N CYS A 34 3.42 -17.51 -12.66
CA CYS A 34 4.82 -17.38 -12.26
C CYS A 34 5.63 -16.68 -13.36
N CYS A 35 6.42 -15.68 -12.97
CA CYS A 35 7.34 -14.94 -13.82
C CYS A 35 8.75 -15.01 -13.22
N ALA A 36 9.75 -15.32 -14.03
CA ALA A 36 11.13 -15.42 -13.57
C ALA A 36 11.86 -14.07 -13.56
N ASP A 37 11.35 -13.10 -14.31
CA ASP A 37 11.98 -11.81 -14.58
C ASP A 37 10.93 -10.77 -15.04
N ILE A 38 11.38 -9.53 -15.23
CA ILE A 38 10.53 -8.44 -15.72
C ILE A 38 9.97 -8.72 -17.13
N PRO A 39 10.76 -9.19 -18.11
CA PRO A 39 10.25 -9.52 -19.41
C PRO A 39 9.11 -10.54 -19.42
N SER A 40 9.19 -11.60 -18.60
CA SER A 40 8.14 -12.61 -18.49
C SER A 40 6.86 -12.05 -17.85
N PHE A 41 6.96 -11.12 -16.92
CA PHE A 41 5.80 -10.41 -16.38
C PHE A 41 5.16 -9.51 -17.45
N MET A 42 5.96 -8.74 -18.19
CA MET A 42 5.46 -7.85 -19.24
C MET A 42 4.81 -8.61 -20.42
N ALA A 43 5.22 -9.86 -20.64
CA ALA A 43 4.64 -10.73 -21.66
C ALA A 43 3.22 -11.23 -21.30
N LEU A 44 2.73 -11.02 -20.08
CA LEU A 44 1.36 -11.41 -19.68
C LEU A 44 0.29 -10.57 -20.37
N GLY A 45 0.62 -9.37 -20.84
CA GLY A 45 -0.31 -8.47 -21.55
C GLY A 45 -0.13 -7.00 -21.18
N ASP A 46 -0.87 -6.12 -21.86
CA ASP A 46 -0.90 -4.68 -21.62
C ASP A 46 -2.36 -4.17 -21.60
N PRO A 47 -3.00 -4.01 -20.44
CA PRO A 47 -2.50 -4.29 -19.08
C PRO A 47 -2.35 -5.79 -18.79
N PRO A 48 -1.42 -6.18 -17.88
CA PRO A 48 -1.33 -7.55 -17.40
C PRO A 48 -2.64 -7.98 -16.72
N PRO A 49 -3.22 -9.17 -17.08
CA PRO A 49 -4.51 -9.61 -16.55
C PRO A 49 -4.39 -10.22 -15.14
N VAL A 50 -3.80 -9.48 -14.20
CA VAL A 50 -3.55 -9.93 -12.83
C VAL A 50 -4.16 -8.99 -11.80
N ASP A 51 -4.62 -9.56 -10.69
CA ASP A 51 -5.28 -8.82 -9.63
C ASP A 51 -4.30 -8.31 -8.56
N LEU A 52 -3.09 -8.88 -8.50
CA LEU A 52 -2.01 -8.45 -7.61
C LEU A 52 -0.67 -8.98 -8.13
N ALA A 53 0.38 -8.17 -7.99
CA ALA A 53 1.76 -8.57 -8.24
C ALA A 53 2.51 -8.77 -6.90
N LEU A 54 3.02 -9.99 -6.69
CA LEU A 54 3.92 -10.36 -5.60
C LEU A 54 5.34 -10.40 -6.18
N ILE A 55 6.19 -9.45 -5.81
CA ILE A 55 7.45 -9.18 -6.50
C ILE A 55 8.62 -9.34 -5.53
N ASP A 56 9.59 -10.19 -5.86
CA ASP A 56 10.87 -10.18 -5.14
C ASP A 56 11.64 -8.89 -5.44
N LEU A 57 12.23 -8.33 -4.39
CA LEU A 57 13.04 -7.14 -4.50
C LEU A 57 14.29 -7.37 -5.37
N ARG A 58 14.90 -8.55 -5.26
CA ARG A 58 16.08 -8.96 -6.02
C ARG A 58 15.70 -9.95 -7.09
N LEU A 59 15.76 -9.52 -8.32
CA LEU A 59 15.64 -10.36 -9.50
C LEU A 59 17.04 -10.49 -10.14
N ARG A 60 17.32 -11.61 -10.80
CA ARG A 60 18.63 -11.88 -11.41
C ARG A 60 18.97 -10.83 -12.46
N GLY A 61 19.94 -9.94 -12.11
CA GLY A 61 20.39 -8.86 -13.00
C GLY A 61 19.50 -7.60 -13.02
N GLU A 62 18.35 -7.61 -12.36
CA GLU A 62 17.40 -6.49 -12.32
C GLU A 62 16.86 -6.27 -10.90
N SER A 63 16.30 -5.11 -10.65
CA SER A 63 15.62 -4.82 -9.38
C SER A 63 14.12 -4.96 -9.53
N GLY A 64 13.46 -5.69 -8.63
CA GLY A 64 12.01 -5.75 -8.55
C GLY A 64 11.36 -4.38 -8.32
N LEU A 65 12.13 -3.40 -7.81
CA LEU A 65 11.69 -2.01 -7.71
C LEU A 65 11.44 -1.39 -9.08
N THR A 66 12.25 -1.71 -10.07
CA THR A 66 12.06 -1.22 -11.45
C THR A 66 10.71 -1.67 -11.99
N LEU A 67 10.35 -2.93 -11.75
CA LEU A 67 9.04 -3.45 -12.13
C LEU A 67 7.91 -2.76 -11.34
N ALA A 68 8.09 -2.58 -10.03
CA ALA A 68 7.09 -1.91 -9.19
C ALA A 68 6.82 -0.47 -9.63
N ILE A 69 7.86 0.31 -9.97
CA ILE A 69 7.73 1.66 -10.53
C ILE A 69 6.94 1.60 -11.84
N HIS A 70 7.33 0.71 -12.75
CA HIS A 70 6.69 0.57 -14.06
C HIS A 70 5.19 0.25 -13.94
N ILE A 71 4.84 -0.68 -13.03
CA ILE A 71 3.44 -1.03 -12.76
C ILE A 71 2.68 0.19 -12.23
N ARG A 72 3.29 0.97 -11.30
CA ARG A 72 2.64 2.15 -10.71
C ARG A 72 2.44 3.32 -11.67
N GLU A 73 3.29 3.45 -12.66
CA GLU A 73 3.18 4.50 -13.67
C GLU A 73 2.07 4.23 -14.69
N ARG A 74 1.76 2.95 -14.93
CA ARG A 74 0.88 2.54 -16.04
C ARG A 74 -0.40 1.84 -15.61
N TYR A 75 -0.40 1.17 -14.45
CA TYR A 75 -1.48 0.28 -14.05
C TYR A 75 -1.88 0.50 -12.59
N GLU A 76 -3.12 0.20 -12.27
CA GLU A 76 -3.64 0.20 -10.89
C GLU A 76 -3.54 -1.20 -10.23
N ILE A 77 -2.54 -2.00 -10.60
CA ILE A 77 -2.32 -3.32 -10.04
C ILE A 77 -1.69 -3.18 -8.66
N PRO A 78 -2.28 -3.77 -7.59
CA PRO A 78 -1.67 -3.79 -6.27
C PRO A 78 -0.36 -4.58 -6.24
N ILE A 79 0.59 -4.09 -5.44
CA ILE A 79 1.95 -4.65 -5.36
C ILE A 79 2.27 -5.01 -3.90
N VAL A 80 2.68 -6.26 -3.67
CA VAL A 80 3.32 -6.70 -2.43
C VAL A 80 4.77 -7.08 -2.74
N MET A 81 5.72 -6.42 -2.07
CA MET A 81 7.14 -6.68 -2.24
C MET A 81 7.62 -7.74 -1.26
N LEU A 82 8.42 -8.70 -1.73
CA LEU A 82 9.18 -9.62 -0.90
C LEU A 82 10.63 -9.13 -0.81
N THR A 83 11.21 -9.09 0.39
CA THR A 83 12.54 -8.54 0.62
C THR A 83 13.36 -9.41 1.56
N GLY A 84 14.67 -9.52 1.33
CA GLY A 84 15.59 -10.25 2.21
C GLY A 84 15.97 -9.47 3.47
N VAL A 85 16.53 -10.18 4.47
CA VAL A 85 17.16 -9.55 5.64
C VAL A 85 18.41 -8.81 5.18
N GLY A 86 18.51 -7.52 5.46
CA GLY A 86 19.68 -6.68 5.10
C GLY A 86 19.46 -5.68 3.98
N ASP A 87 18.33 -5.74 3.28
CA ASP A 87 18.00 -4.83 2.19
C ASP A 87 17.39 -3.51 2.73
N GLU A 88 18.05 -2.87 3.70
CA GLU A 88 17.51 -1.67 4.38
C GLU A 88 17.34 -0.48 3.43
N ILE A 89 18.28 -0.29 2.51
CA ILE A 89 18.22 0.80 1.52
C ILE A 89 17.09 0.54 0.52
N ASP A 90 16.89 -0.71 0.13
CA ASP A 90 15.91 -1.12 -0.84
C ASP A 90 14.46 -0.98 -0.31
N LYS A 91 14.27 -1.06 1.01
CA LYS A 91 12.96 -0.85 1.64
C LYS A 91 12.53 0.62 1.60
N ILE A 92 13.46 1.56 1.78
CA ILE A 92 13.18 3.01 1.67
C ILE A 92 12.76 3.33 0.25
N ILE A 93 13.52 2.84 -0.74
CA ILE A 93 13.20 3.00 -2.16
C ILE A 93 11.86 2.32 -2.48
N GLY A 94 11.58 1.16 -1.89
CA GLY A 94 10.34 0.43 -2.11
C GLY A 94 9.09 1.18 -1.62
N LEU A 95 9.14 1.87 -0.48
CA LEU A 95 8.07 2.77 -0.05
C LEU A 95 7.95 3.99 -0.97
N GLU A 96 9.07 4.45 -1.52
CA GLU A 96 9.11 5.49 -2.54
C GLU A 96 8.48 5.04 -3.87
N THR A 97 8.55 3.75 -4.21
CA THR A 97 7.94 3.18 -5.43
C THR A 97 6.43 2.99 -5.36
N GLY A 98 5.84 3.05 -4.17
CA GLY A 98 4.38 2.96 -4.00
C GLY A 98 3.84 1.54 -3.89
N ALA A 99 4.65 0.56 -3.51
CA ALA A 99 4.14 -0.77 -3.17
C ALA A 99 3.11 -0.69 -2.02
N ASP A 100 2.09 -1.57 -2.07
CA ASP A 100 0.98 -1.56 -1.11
C ASP A 100 1.35 -2.22 0.21
N ASP A 101 2.25 -3.18 0.18
CA ASP A 101 2.77 -3.84 1.37
C ASP A 101 4.16 -4.44 1.11
N TYR A 102 4.87 -4.77 2.20
CA TYR A 102 6.19 -5.39 2.21
C TYR A 102 6.21 -6.56 3.18
N LEU A 103 6.89 -7.62 2.79
CA LEU A 103 7.09 -8.79 3.64
C LEU A 103 8.55 -9.24 3.60
N ILE A 104 9.14 -9.42 4.77
CA ILE A 104 10.55 -9.79 4.91
C ILE A 104 10.68 -11.31 4.87
N LYS A 105 11.57 -11.83 4.02
CA LYS A 105 11.99 -13.23 4.02
C LYS A 105 12.97 -13.51 5.19
N PRO A 106 12.82 -14.58 6.00
CA PRO A 106 11.75 -15.56 5.92
C PRO A 106 10.45 -15.07 6.56
N PHE A 107 9.32 -15.38 5.96
CA PHE A 107 8.00 -14.95 6.41
C PHE A 107 7.09 -16.13 6.76
N ASN A 108 6.09 -15.87 7.57
CA ASN A 108 5.05 -16.85 7.86
C ASN A 108 4.06 -16.92 6.67
N PRO A 109 3.78 -18.11 6.10
CA PRO A 109 2.83 -18.26 5.01
C PRO A 109 1.44 -17.68 5.29
N ARG A 110 0.95 -17.84 6.53
CA ARG A 110 -0.36 -17.27 6.95
C ARG A 110 -0.35 -15.74 6.95
N GLU A 111 0.79 -15.14 7.30
CA GLU A 111 0.96 -13.69 7.26
C GLU A 111 0.90 -13.17 5.81
N LEU A 112 1.63 -13.81 4.89
CA LEU A 112 1.59 -13.46 3.47
C LEU A 112 0.17 -13.50 2.92
N VAL A 113 -0.56 -14.58 3.14
CA VAL A 113 -1.95 -14.74 2.69
C VAL A 113 -2.87 -13.68 3.29
N ALA A 114 -2.73 -13.38 4.57
CA ALA A 114 -3.52 -12.35 5.24
C ALA A 114 -3.27 -10.95 4.65
N ARG A 115 -2.01 -10.62 4.33
CA ARG A 115 -1.61 -9.36 3.70
C ARG A 115 -2.15 -9.25 2.26
N ILE A 116 -2.01 -10.30 1.45
CA ILE A 116 -2.58 -10.35 0.09
C ILE A 116 -4.10 -10.11 0.13
N ARG A 117 -4.82 -10.81 1.01
CA ARG A 117 -6.27 -10.61 1.18
C ARG A 117 -6.62 -9.18 1.60
N ALA A 118 -5.83 -8.58 2.48
CA ALA A 118 -6.04 -7.21 2.92
C ALA A 118 -5.80 -6.21 1.78
N VAL A 119 -4.81 -6.44 0.94
CA VAL A 119 -4.51 -5.62 -0.23
C VAL A 119 -5.62 -5.76 -1.27
N LEU A 120 -5.97 -6.97 -1.69
CA LEU A 120 -7.03 -7.24 -2.68
C LEU A 120 -8.40 -6.67 -2.26
N ARG A 121 -8.74 -6.75 -0.99
CA ARG A 121 -10.00 -6.18 -0.47
C ARG A 121 -10.08 -4.67 -0.72
N ARG A 122 -8.96 -3.94 -0.62
CA ARG A 122 -8.89 -2.49 -0.86
C ARG A 122 -9.08 -2.13 -2.33
N TYR A 123 -8.65 -3.00 -3.24
CA TYR A 123 -8.80 -2.80 -4.69
C TYR A 123 -10.12 -3.39 -5.26
N GLY A 124 -11.11 -3.65 -4.39
CA GLY A 124 -12.46 -4.06 -4.84
C GLY A 124 -12.60 -5.54 -5.20
N HIS A 125 -11.55 -6.35 -5.08
CA HIS A 125 -11.61 -7.79 -5.34
C HIS A 125 -12.22 -8.61 -4.19
N GLY A 126 -12.61 -7.97 -3.09
CA GLY A 126 -13.36 -8.54 -1.98
C GLY A 126 -14.84 -8.16 -2.06
N GLY A 127 -15.69 -9.04 -2.59
CA GLY A 127 -17.09 -8.80 -2.86
C GLY A 127 -17.88 -8.11 -1.76
N SER A 128 -18.80 -7.30 -2.21
CA SER A 128 -19.84 -6.48 -1.62
C SER A 128 -19.50 -4.98 -1.63
N LYS A 129 -20.18 -4.23 -2.51
CA LYS A 129 -20.42 -2.82 -2.24
C LYS A 129 -21.06 -2.75 -0.84
N PRO A 130 -20.44 -2.12 0.15
CA PRO A 130 -21.15 -1.91 1.40
C PRO A 130 -22.31 -0.96 1.08
N SER A 131 -23.50 -1.44 1.35
CA SER A 131 -24.68 -0.60 1.54
C SER A 131 -24.29 0.59 2.39
N ALA A 132 -24.76 1.76 2.03
CA ALA A 132 -24.58 3.01 2.79
C ALA A 132 -25.25 2.89 4.16
N THR A 133 -24.61 2.18 5.07
CA THR A 133 -24.95 2.14 6.49
C THR A 133 -23.93 3.03 7.20
N SER A 134 -24.45 4.03 7.85
CA SER A 134 -23.78 5.03 8.69
C SER A 134 -22.85 4.37 9.73
N GLY A 135 -21.67 3.92 9.29
CA GLY A 135 -20.58 3.47 10.15
C GLY A 135 -19.82 4.70 10.69
N GLN A 136 -19.22 4.54 11.87
CA GLN A 136 -18.38 5.57 12.52
C GLN A 136 -17.22 5.94 11.58
N GLY A 137 -17.41 6.98 10.77
CA GLY A 137 -16.41 7.56 9.90
C GLY A 137 -15.90 8.88 10.49
N ILE A 138 -14.62 9.19 10.29
CA ILE A 138 -14.04 10.48 10.65
C ILE A 138 -14.08 11.38 9.42
N GLY A 139 -14.86 12.46 9.48
CA GLY A 139 -14.92 13.47 8.42
C GLY A 139 -13.74 14.46 8.51
N PHE A 140 -13.20 14.87 7.36
CA PHE A 140 -12.24 15.96 7.26
C PHE A 140 -12.42 16.69 5.92
N GLY A 141 -12.61 18.00 5.99
CA GLY A 141 -13.02 18.76 4.81
C GLY A 141 -14.26 18.15 4.16
N SER A 142 -14.20 17.90 2.87
CA SER A 142 -15.25 17.22 2.10
C SER A 142 -15.11 15.70 2.05
N LYS A 143 -14.13 15.12 2.77
CA LYS A 143 -13.76 13.70 2.72
C LYS A 143 -14.13 12.97 4.01
N ARG A 144 -14.22 11.65 3.92
CA ARG A 144 -14.54 10.79 5.07
C ARG A 144 -13.65 9.54 5.09
N ILE A 145 -13.10 9.23 6.25
CA ILE A 145 -12.40 7.98 6.52
C ILE A 145 -13.41 7.00 7.11
N ASP A 146 -13.68 5.92 6.42
CA ASP A 146 -14.44 4.78 6.95
C ASP A 146 -13.46 3.80 7.59
N ILE A 147 -13.49 3.73 8.93
CA ILE A 147 -12.56 2.91 9.71
C ILE A 147 -12.87 1.42 9.55
N GLN A 148 -14.15 1.05 9.42
CA GLN A 148 -14.55 -0.34 9.34
C GLN A 148 -14.15 -0.98 8.00
N THR A 149 -14.37 -0.24 6.92
CA THR A 149 -14.03 -0.70 5.56
C THR A 149 -12.60 -0.37 5.18
N ARG A 150 -11.90 0.45 5.98
CA ARG A 150 -10.57 0.99 5.71
C ARG A 150 -10.47 1.75 4.39
N ARG A 151 -11.49 2.56 4.09
CA ARG A 151 -11.60 3.38 2.87
C ARG A 151 -11.60 4.86 3.20
N VAL A 152 -11.15 5.64 2.24
CA VAL A 152 -11.30 7.09 2.25
C VAL A 152 -12.19 7.46 1.08
N LEU A 153 -13.24 8.22 1.37
CA LEU A 153 -14.21 8.62 0.37
C LEU A 153 -14.13 10.15 0.17
N ASP A 154 -14.29 10.60 -1.06
CA ASP A 154 -14.41 12.02 -1.39
C ASP A 154 -15.85 12.53 -1.15
N ALA A 155 -16.13 13.78 -1.61
CA ALA A 155 -17.44 14.42 -1.46
C ALA A 155 -18.53 13.69 -2.26
N GLU A 156 -18.19 13.08 -3.37
CA GLU A 156 -19.06 12.34 -4.27
C GLU A 156 -19.30 10.91 -3.79
N GLY A 157 -18.55 10.45 -2.76
CA GLY A 157 -18.62 9.09 -2.22
C GLY A 157 -17.74 8.11 -2.97
N GLU A 158 -16.92 8.61 -3.89
CA GLU A 158 -15.93 7.77 -4.60
C GLU A 158 -14.71 7.49 -3.72
N GLU A 159 -14.12 6.32 -3.91
CA GLU A 159 -12.97 5.89 -3.10
C GLU A 159 -11.68 6.56 -3.56
N ILE A 160 -10.98 7.22 -2.64
CA ILE A 160 -9.62 7.71 -2.83
C ILE A 160 -8.65 6.55 -2.58
N PRO A 161 -7.95 6.02 -3.59
CA PRO A 161 -7.08 4.86 -3.44
C PRO A 161 -5.84 5.23 -2.62
N LEU A 162 -5.71 4.63 -1.43
CA LEU A 162 -4.54 4.76 -0.57
C LEU A 162 -3.82 3.42 -0.42
N THR A 163 -2.48 3.46 -0.40
CA THR A 163 -1.69 2.30 0.02
C THR A 163 -1.92 2.03 1.52
N ASN A 164 -1.51 0.84 2.00
CA ASN A 164 -1.67 0.51 3.42
C ASN A 164 -0.95 1.48 4.35
N ALA A 165 0.25 1.90 3.98
CA ALA A 165 1.03 2.85 4.77
C ALA A 165 0.37 4.24 4.79
N GLU A 166 -0.11 4.72 3.64
CA GLU A 166 -0.83 5.99 3.54
C GLU A 166 -2.13 5.97 4.35
N TYR A 167 -2.90 4.87 4.26
CA TYR A 167 -4.13 4.72 5.04
C TYR A 167 -3.85 4.70 6.55
N ARG A 168 -2.86 3.92 7.01
CA ARG A 168 -2.47 3.85 8.43
C ARG A 168 -2.04 5.21 8.97
N LEU A 169 -1.23 5.95 8.21
CA LEU A 169 -0.84 7.31 8.58
C LEU A 169 -2.05 8.24 8.68
N LEU A 170 -2.93 8.22 7.68
CA LEU A 170 -4.12 9.06 7.70
C LEU A 170 -5.06 8.71 8.85
N GLU A 171 -5.31 7.43 9.11
CA GLU A 171 -6.10 6.96 10.24
C GLU A 171 -5.51 7.41 11.56
N TYR A 172 -4.18 7.26 11.74
CA TYR A 172 -3.50 7.69 12.94
C TYR A 172 -3.60 9.20 13.17
N PHE A 173 -3.40 10.00 12.14
CA PHE A 173 -3.59 11.43 12.19
C PHE A 173 -5.04 11.81 12.53
N ALA A 174 -6.01 11.18 11.90
CA ALA A 174 -7.42 11.47 12.11
C ALA A 174 -7.91 11.08 13.52
N ARG A 175 -7.29 10.09 14.13
CA ARG A 175 -7.53 9.73 15.55
C ARG A 175 -6.82 10.65 16.55
N ASN A 176 -5.83 11.43 16.09
CA ASN A 176 -5.07 12.38 16.88
C ASN A 176 -5.11 13.81 16.27
N PRO A 177 -6.30 14.38 16.04
CA PRO A 177 -6.43 15.66 15.37
C PRO A 177 -5.83 16.79 16.21
N ASN A 178 -5.30 17.81 15.53
CA ASN A 178 -4.71 19.00 16.14
C ASN A 178 -3.51 18.73 17.08
N ARG A 179 -2.97 17.53 17.03
CA ARG A 179 -1.76 17.16 17.76
C ARG A 179 -0.57 17.16 16.79
N VAL A 180 0.55 17.75 17.21
CA VAL A 180 1.81 17.60 16.49
C VAL A 180 2.37 16.22 16.76
N ILE A 181 2.55 15.41 15.71
CA ILE A 181 3.06 14.05 15.81
C ILE A 181 4.49 14.03 15.26
N PRO A 182 5.48 13.68 16.10
CA PRO A 182 6.88 13.56 15.69
C PRO A 182 7.10 12.42 14.68
N ARG A 183 8.10 12.57 13.80
CA ARG A 183 8.46 11.53 12.83
C ARG A 183 8.72 10.14 13.43
N PRO A 184 9.47 10.03 14.55
CA PRO A 184 9.69 8.71 15.19
C PRO A 184 8.40 8.02 15.63
N GLU A 185 7.41 8.78 16.09
CA GLU A 185 6.10 8.24 16.47
C GLU A 185 5.33 7.71 15.26
N LEU A 186 5.36 8.44 14.12
CA LEU A 186 4.75 7.99 12.87
C LEU A 186 5.42 6.71 12.34
N LEU A 187 6.75 6.61 12.47
CA LEU A 187 7.48 5.38 12.13
C LEU A 187 7.07 4.21 13.01
N GLN A 188 6.92 4.45 14.32
CA GLN A 188 6.47 3.42 15.26
C GLN A 188 5.07 2.92 14.94
N GLU A 189 4.16 3.83 14.57
CA GLU A 189 2.80 3.47 14.15
C GLU A 189 2.78 2.59 12.90
N LEU A 190 3.67 2.83 11.95
CA LEU A 190 3.79 2.00 10.75
C LEU A 190 4.34 0.58 11.03
N GLY A 191 4.90 0.34 12.22
CA GLY A 191 5.31 -0.97 12.72
C GLY A 191 6.80 -1.09 13.00
N SER A 192 7.17 -2.09 13.83
CA SER A 192 8.56 -2.34 14.26
C SER A 192 9.53 -2.59 13.10
N ASP A 193 9.04 -3.09 12.00
CA ASP A 193 9.81 -3.28 10.78
C ASP A 193 10.28 -1.96 10.17
N MET A 194 9.65 -0.84 10.55
CA MET A 194 9.97 0.49 10.04
C MET A 194 10.78 1.36 11.03
N GLN A 195 10.97 0.93 12.26
CA GLN A 195 11.77 1.68 13.26
C GLN A 195 13.26 1.84 12.90
N ARG A 196 13.74 1.05 11.96
CA ARG A 196 15.11 1.14 11.43
C ARG A 196 15.24 2.10 10.24
N TYR A 197 14.15 2.78 9.85
CA TYR A 197 14.12 3.64 8.67
C TYR A 197 14.48 5.09 8.99
N VAL A 198 15.18 5.69 8.05
CA VAL A 198 15.62 7.08 8.07
C VAL A 198 14.41 8.02 7.95
N ASP A 199 14.48 9.19 8.61
CA ASP A 199 13.47 10.26 8.65
C ASP A 199 12.82 10.63 7.30
N ARG A 200 13.51 10.39 6.17
CA ARG A 200 13.03 10.70 4.83
C ARG A 200 11.82 9.88 4.36
N THR A 201 11.66 8.65 4.85
CA THR A 201 10.54 7.77 4.47
C THR A 201 9.18 8.36 4.82
N ILE A 202 9.06 8.97 5.99
CA ILE A 202 7.83 9.62 6.43
C ILE A 202 7.52 10.82 5.53
N ASP A 203 8.52 11.63 5.19
CA ASP A 203 8.33 12.83 4.37
C ASP A 203 7.79 12.48 2.98
N VAL A 204 8.24 11.37 2.39
CA VAL A 204 7.74 10.86 1.10
C VAL A 204 6.30 10.37 1.21
N LEU A 205 5.98 9.57 2.23
CA LEU A 205 4.61 9.12 2.47
C LEU A 205 3.65 10.29 2.71
N ILE A 206 4.07 11.29 3.48
CA ILE A 206 3.32 12.53 3.69
C ILE A 206 3.08 13.27 2.38
N LEU A 207 4.11 13.40 1.53
CA LEU A 207 3.96 14.06 0.23
C LEU A 207 2.95 13.35 -0.67
N ARG A 208 2.99 12.00 -0.72
CA ARG A 208 2.04 11.20 -1.48
C ARG A 208 0.63 11.31 -0.94
N LEU A 209 0.49 11.19 0.37
CA LEU A 209 -0.80 11.34 1.04
C LEU A 209 -1.40 12.72 0.73
N ARG A 210 -0.63 13.80 0.81
CA ARG A 210 -1.08 15.15 0.43
C ARG A 210 -1.59 15.22 -1.01
N ARG A 211 -0.89 14.58 -1.96
CA ARG A 211 -1.33 14.57 -3.37
C ARG A 211 -2.71 13.96 -3.58
N LYS A 212 -3.13 13.07 -2.67
CA LYS A 212 -4.40 12.35 -2.75
C LYS A 212 -5.51 13.02 -1.94
N ILE A 213 -5.17 13.61 -0.79
CA ILE A 213 -6.19 14.13 0.13
C ILE A 213 -6.30 15.64 0.18
N GLU A 214 -5.28 16.39 -0.27
CA GLU A 214 -5.29 17.86 -0.22
C GLU A 214 -5.79 18.46 -1.55
N PRO A 215 -6.51 19.58 -1.51
CA PRO A 215 -6.86 20.30 -2.74
C PRO A 215 -5.63 20.74 -3.53
N VAL A 216 -4.58 21.18 -2.83
CA VAL A 216 -3.29 21.56 -3.39
C VAL A 216 -2.17 21.01 -2.50
N ALA A 217 -1.45 19.98 -2.97
CA ALA A 217 -0.43 19.28 -2.17
C ALA A 217 0.71 20.17 -1.64
N SER A 218 1.05 21.24 -2.37
CA SER A 218 2.08 22.22 -1.98
C SER A 218 1.60 23.24 -0.95
N LYS A 219 0.27 23.38 -0.77
CA LYS A 219 -0.37 24.26 0.22
C LYS A 219 -1.37 23.45 1.05
N PRO A 220 -0.89 22.49 1.86
CA PRO A 220 -1.78 21.60 2.59
C PRO A 220 -2.58 22.34 3.65
N VAL A 221 -3.89 22.07 3.70
CA VAL A 221 -4.82 22.66 4.67
C VAL A 221 -5.10 21.70 5.82
N HIS A 222 -5.08 20.40 5.57
CA HIS A 222 -5.31 19.37 6.58
C HIS A 222 -4.01 18.86 7.18
N LEU A 223 -3.09 18.35 6.35
CA LEU A 223 -1.84 17.70 6.78
C LEU A 223 -0.67 18.66 6.67
N GLN A 224 -0.41 19.44 7.72
CA GLN A 224 0.59 20.50 7.74
C GLN A 224 1.92 20.03 8.34
N THR A 225 3.04 20.67 7.92
CA THR A 225 4.35 20.49 8.51
C THR A 225 4.57 21.48 9.65
N ARG A 226 4.97 21.00 10.82
CA ARG A 226 5.51 21.82 11.89
C ARG A 226 7.03 21.64 11.91
N ARG A 227 7.75 22.66 11.44
CA ARG A 227 9.22 22.61 11.27
C ARG A 227 9.90 22.12 12.55
N ALA A 228 10.85 21.21 12.39
CA ALA A 228 11.62 20.56 13.45
C ALA A 228 10.80 19.75 14.49
N GLN A 229 9.45 19.73 14.41
CA GLN A 229 8.59 19.04 15.38
C GLN A 229 7.88 17.81 14.77
N GLY A 230 7.49 17.86 13.50
CA GLY A 230 6.76 16.77 12.85
C GLY A 230 5.61 17.26 11.99
N TYR A 231 4.47 16.59 12.08
CA TYR A 231 3.28 16.86 11.28
C TYR A 231 2.05 17.00 12.17
N ILE A 232 1.09 17.78 11.72
CA ILE A 232 -0.20 17.98 12.38
C ILE A 232 -1.32 17.81 11.35
N PHE A 233 -2.44 17.24 11.79
CA PHE A 233 -3.62 17.03 10.96
C PHE A 233 -4.83 17.74 11.54
N HIS A 234 -5.50 18.55 10.70
CA HIS A 234 -6.70 19.27 11.05
C HIS A 234 -7.91 18.65 10.34
N LEU A 235 -8.93 18.27 11.09
CA LEU A 235 -10.19 17.75 10.51
C LEU A 235 -10.96 18.85 9.76
N SER A 236 -10.93 20.08 10.29
CA SER A 236 -11.45 21.27 9.61
C SER A 236 -10.29 22.22 9.33
N PRO A 237 -10.27 22.92 8.17
CA PRO A 237 -9.30 23.99 7.94
C PRO A 237 -9.37 25.04 9.06
N GLU A 238 -8.22 25.46 9.58
CA GLU A 238 -8.18 26.59 10.51
C GLU A 238 -8.73 27.83 9.78
N GLY A 239 -9.89 28.33 10.19
CA GLY A 239 -10.41 29.60 9.71
C GLY A 239 -11.79 29.60 9.02
N GLN A 240 -12.61 28.57 9.23
CA GLN A 240 -14.07 28.67 8.98
C GLN A 240 -14.87 28.46 10.25
#